data_3fd89f5ac527b2a242aa232a9f90af78
#
_entry.id   3fd89f5ac527b2a242aa232a9f90af78
#
_cell.length_a   1.000
_cell.length_b   1.000
_cell.length_c   1.000
_cell.angle_alpha   90.00
_cell.angle_beta   90.00
_cell.angle_gamma   90.00
#
_symmetry.space_group_name_H-M   'P 1'
#
loop_
_entity.id
_entity.type
_entity.pdbx_description
1 polymer ?
#
loop_
_entity_poly.entity_id
_entity_poly.type
_entity_poly.pdbx_seq_one_letter_code
_entity_poly.pdbx_strand_id
1 'polypeptide(L)'
;AMTLEAIMTNIPTKKVLPEIDNVEMKVKMLAKKSAQLHIKYLPSGSTILDIRTYLKELELKTKKKIDCILIDYLDLMMPKSKRISPADLFIKDKYVSEELRNFAVESQMLLATASQLNRASVEEIEFDHSHIAGGLSKIQTADNVIGIFTSVSYTHLTLPTILSV
;
A
#
# COMPACT_ATOMS: atom_id res chain seq x y z
N ALA A 1 9.34 10.91 -3.44
CA ALA A 1 9.24 11.49 -4.78
C ALA A 1 10.25 10.85 -5.71
N MET A 2 11.57 11.03 -5.54
CA MET A 2 12.63 10.51 -6.43
C MET A 2 12.54 9.02 -6.78
N THR A 3 12.07 8.17 -5.86
CA THR A 3 11.92 6.73 -6.12
C THR A 3 10.80 6.44 -7.11
N LEU A 4 9.68 7.14 -6.98
CA LEU A 4 8.56 6.99 -7.90
C LEU A 4 8.91 7.49 -9.30
N GLU A 5 9.56 8.64 -9.39
CA GLU A 5 10.05 9.20 -10.66
C GLU A 5 11.05 8.28 -11.33
N ALA A 6 11.96 7.67 -10.57
CA ALA A 6 12.90 6.66 -11.07
C ALA A 6 12.17 5.45 -11.68
N ILE A 7 11.15 4.93 -10.99
CA ILE A 7 10.33 3.82 -11.48
C ILE A 7 9.57 4.23 -12.76
N MET A 8 8.90 5.37 -12.75
CA MET A 8 8.10 5.84 -13.88
C MET A 8 8.92 6.13 -15.13
N THR A 9 10.14 6.63 -14.98
CA THR A 9 10.98 7.07 -16.10
C THR A 9 12.05 6.05 -16.50
N ASN A 10 12.22 4.99 -15.72
CA ASN A 10 13.31 4.02 -15.82
C ASN A 10 14.70 4.67 -15.76
N ILE A 11 14.81 5.75 -14.96
CA ILE A 11 16.07 6.44 -14.70
C ILE A 11 16.51 6.08 -13.28
N PRO A 12 17.75 5.60 -13.07
CA PRO A 12 18.23 5.26 -11.74
C PRO A 12 18.10 6.43 -10.76
N THR A 13 17.70 6.16 -9.52
CA THR A 13 17.45 7.18 -8.48
C THR A 13 18.62 8.17 -8.34
N LYS A 14 19.86 7.68 -8.48
CA LYS A 14 21.08 8.51 -8.42
C LYS A 14 21.14 9.57 -9.54
N LYS A 15 20.47 9.32 -10.65
CA LYS A 15 20.46 10.20 -11.84
C LYS A 15 19.23 11.09 -11.92
N VAL A 16 18.24 10.89 -11.07
CA VAL A 16 17.00 11.68 -11.10
C VAL A 16 17.28 13.18 -10.94
N LEU A 17 18.10 13.57 -9.97
CA LEU A 17 18.46 14.99 -9.77
C LEU A 17 19.37 15.54 -10.86
N PRO A 18 20.47 14.86 -11.27
CA PRO A 18 21.31 15.33 -12.37
C PRO A 18 20.59 15.46 -13.70
N GLU A 19 19.57 14.63 -13.94
CA GLU A 19 18.80 14.59 -15.19
C GLU A 19 17.38 15.13 -15.02
N ILE A 20 17.17 16.11 -14.15
CA ILE A 20 15.83 16.55 -13.74
C ILE A 20 14.96 16.98 -14.92
N ASP A 21 15.51 17.67 -15.92
CA ASP A 21 14.77 18.11 -17.09
C ASP A 21 14.27 16.94 -17.94
N ASN A 22 15.10 15.90 -18.10
CA ASN A 22 14.76 14.69 -18.82
C ASN A 22 13.68 13.91 -18.07
N VAL A 23 13.81 13.81 -16.74
CA VAL A 23 12.82 13.18 -15.85
C VAL A 23 11.48 13.92 -15.97
N GLU A 24 11.47 15.23 -15.85
CA GLU A 24 10.27 16.05 -15.95
C GLU A 24 9.57 15.90 -17.31
N MET A 25 10.33 15.91 -18.39
CA MET A 25 9.81 15.69 -19.74
C MET A 25 9.15 14.32 -19.85
N LYS A 26 9.82 13.25 -19.41
CA LYS A 26 9.28 11.88 -19.44
C LYS A 26 8.02 11.75 -18.59
N VAL A 27 8.01 12.29 -17.37
CA VAL A 27 6.83 12.29 -16.51
C VAL A 27 5.65 13.02 -17.15
N LYS A 28 5.89 14.20 -17.76
CA LYS A 28 4.85 14.94 -18.49
C LYS A 28 4.31 14.14 -19.70
N MET A 29 5.15 13.42 -20.40
CA MET A 29 4.72 12.56 -21.52
C MET A 29 3.89 11.38 -21.03
N LEU A 30 4.29 10.73 -19.94
CA LEU A 30 3.53 9.65 -19.32
C LEU A 30 2.17 10.15 -18.81
N ALA A 31 2.14 11.29 -18.14
CA ALA A 31 0.91 11.87 -17.60
C ALA A 31 -0.14 12.20 -18.67
N LYS A 32 0.27 12.41 -19.93
CA LYS A 32 -0.65 12.61 -21.06
C LYS A 32 -1.31 11.30 -21.54
N LYS A 33 -0.65 10.16 -21.29
CA LYS A 33 -1.06 8.84 -21.81
C LYS A 33 -1.62 7.91 -20.74
N SER A 34 -1.35 8.19 -19.48
CA SER A 34 -1.72 7.32 -18.35
C SER A 34 -2.87 7.90 -17.52
N ALA A 35 -3.37 7.08 -16.60
CA ALA A 35 -4.30 7.52 -15.56
C ALA A 35 -3.66 8.60 -14.68
N GLN A 36 -4.49 9.41 -14.04
CA GLN A 36 -4.01 10.42 -13.09
C GLN A 36 -3.57 9.76 -11.79
N LEU A 37 -2.39 10.14 -11.30
CA LEU A 37 -1.88 9.72 -10.00
C LEU A 37 -1.96 10.92 -9.03
N HIS A 38 -2.65 10.72 -7.91
CA HIS A 38 -2.73 11.68 -6.82
C HIS A 38 -2.04 11.10 -5.59
N ILE A 39 -1.12 11.85 -4.99
CA ILE A 39 -0.39 11.44 -3.80
C ILE A 39 -0.84 12.32 -2.64
N LYS A 40 -1.25 11.71 -1.55
CA LYS A 40 -1.66 12.39 -0.32
C LYS A 40 -0.97 11.79 0.87
N TYR A 41 -0.34 12.62 1.67
CA TYR A 41 0.12 12.23 3.01
C TYR A 41 -1.04 12.32 3.99
N LEU A 42 -1.24 11.25 4.75
CA LEU A 42 -2.10 11.19 5.92
C LEU A 42 -1.26 10.82 7.14
N PRO A 43 -1.47 11.43 8.31
CA PRO A 43 -0.72 11.10 9.50
C PRO A 43 -1.03 9.70 10.02
N SER A 44 -0.10 9.11 10.78
CA SER A 44 -0.37 7.87 11.51
C SER A 44 -1.58 8.03 12.43
N GLY A 45 -2.41 6.99 12.51
CA GLY A 45 -3.68 7.03 13.22
C GLY A 45 -4.86 7.53 12.39
N SER A 46 -4.64 7.85 11.11
CA SER A 46 -5.75 8.16 10.20
C SER A 46 -6.69 6.97 10.06
N THR A 47 -7.96 7.27 9.84
CA THR A 47 -9.04 6.30 9.73
C THR A 47 -9.56 6.23 8.29
N ILE A 48 -10.43 5.27 8.03
CA ILE A 48 -11.13 5.19 6.74
C ILE A 48 -11.99 6.44 6.46
N LEU A 49 -12.43 7.16 7.49
CA LEU A 49 -13.20 8.41 7.31
C LEU A 49 -12.35 9.53 6.71
N ASP A 50 -11.09 9.61 7.10
CA ASP A 50 -10.15 10.60 6.56
C ASP A 50 -9.90 10.34 5.08
N ILE A 51 -9.74 9.06 4.71
CA ILE A 51 -9.62 8.65 3.31
C ILE A 51 -10.89 9.00 2.52
N ARG A 52 -12.07 8.66 3.03
CA ARG A 52 -13.36 8.98 2.39
C ARG A 52 -13.53 10.47 2.15
N THR A 53 -13.19 11.27 3.14
CA THR A 53 -13.29 12.74 3.04
C THR A 53 -12.38 13.27 1.94
N TYR A 54 -11.12 12.84 1.96
CA TYR A 54 -10.16 13.25 0.92
C TYR A 54 -10.60 12.85 -0.49
N LEU A 55 -11.09 11.62 -0.66
CA LEU A 55 -11.54 11.15 -1.97
C LEU A 55 -12.74 11.94 -2.49
N LYS A 56 -13.71 12.22 -1.63
CA LYS A 56 -14.85 13.08 -2.02
C LYS A 56 -14.40 14.48 -2.47
N GLU A 57 -13.46 15.09 -1.74
CA GLU A 57 -12.89 16.37 -2.14
C GLU A 57 -12.16 16.28 -3.48
N LEU A 58 -11.39 15.21 -3.68
CA LEU A 58 -10.64 14.99 -4.91
C LEU A 58 -11.58 14.80 -6.11
N GLU A 59 -12.62 13.96 -5.97
CA GLU A 59 -13.63 13.74 -7.01
C GLU A 59 -14.40 15.04 -7.35
N LEU A 60 -14.74 15.85 -6.34
CA LEU A 60 -15.37 17.15 -6.56
C LEU A 60 -14.48 18.13 -7.34
N LYS A 61 -13.18 18.14 -7.03
CA LYS A 61 -12.19 19.00 -7.70
C LYS A 61 -11.88 18.55 -9.11
N THR A 62 -11.68 17.24 -9.30
CA THR A 62 -11.23 16.68 -10.58
C THR A 62 -12.38 16.34 -11.53
N LYS A 63 -13.61 16.22 -10.99
CA LYS A 63 -14.80 15.71 -11.69
C LYS A 63 -14.60 14.29 -12.26
N LYS A 64 -13.68 13.52 -11.65
CA LYS A 64 -13.35 12.16 -12.05
C LYS A 64 -13.53 11.22 -10.87
N LYS A 65 -14.06 10.03 -11.14
CA LYS A 65 -14.13 8.94 -10.17
C LYS A 65 -12.73 8.37 -9.95
N ILE A 66 -12.46 7.94 -8.73
CA ILE A 66 -11.22 7.23 -8.37
C ILE A 66 -11.49 5.74 -8.50
N ASP A 67 -10.66 5.04 -9.27
CA ASP A 67 -10.81 3.61 -9.55
C ASP A 67 -9.91 2.74 -8.67
N CYS A 68 -8.81 3.29 -8.17
CA CYS A 68 -7.81 2.55 -7.41
C CYS A 68 -7.22 3.39 -6.27
N ILE A 69 -7.02 2.77 -5.12
CA ILE A 69 -6.34 3.34 -3.97
C ILE A 69 -5.19 2.44 -3.57
N LEU A 70 -4.03 3.04 -3.33
CA LEU A 70 -2.86 2.38 -2.76
C LEU A 70 -2.59 3.00 -1.39
N ILE A 71 -2.59 2.19 -0.34
CA ILE A 71 -2.35 2.63 1.05
C ILE A 71 -1.01 2.09 1.51
N ASP A 72 -0.08 2.98 1.81
CA ASP A 72 1.25 2.64 2.34
C ASP A 72 1.35 3.13 3.79
N TYR A 73 1.07 2.30 4.79
CA TYR A 73 0.51 0.95 4.82
C TYR A 73 -0.56 0.84 5.92
N LEU A 74 -1.36 -0.23 5.91
CA LEU A 74 -2.54 -0.34 6.77
C LEU A 74 -2.23 -0.40 8.27
N ASP A 75 -1.04 -0.88 8.67
CA ASP A 75 -0.66 -1.00 10.08
C ASP A 75 -0.56 0.35 10.81
N LEU A 76 -0.41 1.46 10.05
CA LEU A 76 -0.43 2.82 10.59
C LEU A 76 -1.84 3.38 10.77
N MET A 77 -2.87 2.70 10.27
CA MET A 77 -4.24 3.15 10.37
C MET A 77 -4.86 2.79 11.72
N MET A 78 -5.93 3.52 12.07
CA MET A 78 -6.78 3.24 13.21
C MET A 78 -8.21 2.97 12.74
N PRO A 79 -8.95 2.07 13.42
CA PRO A 79 -10.34 1.84 13.10
C PRO A 79 -11.21 3.05 13.49
N LYS A 80 -12.37 3.17 12.87
CA LYS A 80 -13.38 4.19 13.14
C LYS A 80 -13.77 4.27 14.63
N SER A 81 -13.82 3.11 15.28
CA SER A 81 -14.14 3.01 16.70
C SER A 81 -12.87 3.30 17.52
N LYS A 82 -12.82 4.46 18.16
CA LYS A 82 -11.71 4.89 19.03
C LYS A 82 -11.60 4.13 20.36
N ARG A 83 -12.42 3.10 20.59
CA ARG A 83 -12.47 2.36 21.87
C ARG A 83 -11.49 1.18 21.95
N ILE A 84 -10.64 1.02 20.96
CA ILE A 84 -9.64 -0.05 20.93
C ILE A 84 -8.37 0.46 21.57
N SER A 85 -7.87 -0.28 22.56
CA SER A 85 -6.57 0.02 23.16
C SER A 85 -5.47 -0.10 22.10
N PRO A 86 -4.52 0.85 22.04
CA PRO A 86 -3.35 0.71 21.18
C PRO A 86 -2.52 -0.56 21.43
N ALA A 87 -2.69 -1.19 22.62
CA ALA A 87 -2.07 -2.44 22.98
C ALA A 87 -2.69 -3.66 22.25
N ASP A 88 -3.95 -3.56 21.82
CA ASP A 88 -4.67 -4.63 21.14
C ASP A 88 -4.48 -4.55 19.60
N LEU A 89 -3.24 -4.65 19.15
CA LEU A 89 -2.87 -4.55 17.73
C LEU A 89 -3.64 -5.56 16.86
N PHE A 90 -3.88 -6.76 17.36
CA PHE A 90 -4.63 -7.78 16.65
C PHE A 90 -6.06 -7.35 16.37
N ILE A 91 -6.75 -6.82 17.37
CA ILE A 91 -8.13 -6.34 17.26
C ILE A 91 -8.18 -5.11 16.36
N LYS A 92 -7.22 -4.21 16.51
CA LYS A 92 -7.07 -3.03 15.65
C LYS A 92 -6.96 -3.42 14.17
N ASP A 93 -6.06 -4.32 13.85
CA ASP A 93 -5.77 -4.73 12.48
C ASP A 93 -6.95 -5.44 11.84
N LYS A 94 -7.67 -6.27 12.61
CA LYS A 94 -8.91 -6.90 12.17
C LYS A 94 -9.94 -5.85 11.74
N TYR A 95 -10.24 -4.89 12.60
CA TYR A 95 -11.26 -3.87 12.28
C TYR A 95 -10.84 -2.97 11.12
N VAL A 96 -9.58 -2.56 11.06
CA VAL A 96 -9.06 -1.76 9.94
C VAL A 96 -9.22 -2.52 8.62
N SER A 97 -8.86 -3.81 8.60
CA SER A 97 -8.98 -4.64 7.39
C SER A 97 -10.42 -4.80 6.93
N GLU A 98 -11.34 -5.06 7.87
CA GLU A 98 -12.77 -5.17 7.58
C GLU A 98 -13.35 -3.84 7.07
N GLU A 99 -12.97 -2.72 7.68
CA GLU A 99 -13.41 -1.39 7.24
C GLU A 99 -12.89 -1.03 5.85
N LEU A 100 -11.64 -1.38 5.53
CA LEU A 100 -11.05 -1.17 4.21
C LEU A 100 -11.73 -2.04 3.15
N ARG A 101 -12.00 -3.32 3.46
CA ARG A 101 -12.74 -4.21 2.55
C ARG A 101 -14.13 -3.66 2.26
N ASN A 102 -14.88 -3.33 3.31
CA ASN A 102 -16.22 -2.76 3.15
C ASN A 102 -16.20 -1.49 2.30
N PHE A 103 -15.22 -0.63 2.53
CA PHE A 103 -15.05 0.58 1.76
C PHE A 103 -14.74 0.30 0.28
N ALA A 104 -13.86 -0.64 -0.04
CA ALA A 104 -13.55 -1.02 -1.41
C ALA A 104 -14.79 -1.53 -2.15
N VAL A 105 -15.57 -2.40 -1.49
CA VAL A 105 -16.82 -2.96 -2.05
C VAL A 105 -17.88 -1.86 -2.25
N GLU A 106 -18.14 -1.03 -1.24
CA GLU A 106 -19.12 0.06 -1.32
C GLU A 106 -18.79 1.07 -2.42
N SER A 107 -17.51 1.38 -2.57
CA SER A 107 -17.04 2.39 -3.54
C SER A 107 -16.77 1.79 -4.92
N GLN A 108 -16.83 0.47 -5.06
CA GLN A 108 -16.52 -0.25 -6.30
C GLN A 108 -15.16 0.13 -6.86
N MET A 109 -14.11 0.12 -6.02
CA MET A 109 -12.77 0.47 -6.41
C MET A 109 -11.76 -0.59 -5.96
N LEU A 110 -10.66 -0.68 -6.70
CA LEU A 110 -9.51 -1.49 -6.30
C LEU A 110 -8.83 -0.85 -5.10
N LEU A 111 -8.59 -1.64 -4.05
CA LEU A 111 -7.80 -1.21 -2.91
C LEU A 111 -6.62 -2.16 -2.73
N ALA A 112 -5.42 -1.62 -2.71
CA ALA A 112 -4.22 -2.37 -2.38
C ALA A 112 -3.52 -1.71 -1.20
N THR A 113 -2.99 -2.54 -0.31
CA THR A 113 -2.21 -2.08 0.85
C THR A 113 -1.08 -3.04 1.14
N ALA A 114 -0.11 -2.59 1.93
CA ALA A 114 0.95 -3.42 2.45
C ALA A 114 0.73 -3.70 3.95
N SER A 115 1.37 -4.75 4.43
CA SER A 115 1.49 -5.04 5.86
C SER A 115 2.85 -5.68 6.12
N GLN A 116 3.42 -5.40 7.29
CA GLN A 116 4.70 -6.00 7.67
C GLN A 116 4.50 -7.39 8.25
N LEU A 117 5.42 -8.29 7.90
CA LEU A 117 5.50 -9.61 8.51
C LEU A 117 6.16 -9.52 9.89
N ASN A 118 5.77 -10.39 10.81
CA ASN A 118 6.45 -10.54 12.10
C ASN A 118 7.86 -11.08 11.92
N ARG A 119 8.78 -10.69 12.82
CA ARG A 119 10.17 -11.16 12.81
C ARG A 119 10.28 -12.68 12.89
N ALA A 120 9.39 -13.36 13.62
CA ALA A 120 9.35 -14.82 13.70
C ALA A 120 9.05 -15.50 12.35
N SER A 121 8.35 -14.80 11.45
CA SER A 121 8.03 -15.30 10.10
C SER A 121 9.20 -15.20 9.12
N VAL A 122 10.26 -14.48 9.48
CA VAL A 122 11.43 -14.26 8.59
C VAL A 122 12.43 -15.40 8.69
N GLU A 123 12.43 -16.17 9.77
CA GLU A 123 13.41 -17.23 10.03
C GLU A 123 12.97 -18.61 9.52
N GLU A 124 11.72 -18.78 9.15
CA GLU A 124 11.19 -20.05 8.65
C GLU A 124 11.01 -20.05 7.13
N ILE A 125 11.51 -21.13 6.51
CA ILE A 125 11.53 -21.31 5.06
C ILE A 125 10.14 -21.66 4.48
N GLU A 126 9.20 -22.08 5.33
CA GLU A 126 7.83 -22.41 4.93
C GLU A 126 6.84 -21.41 5.54
N PHE A 127 6.07 -20.77 4.65
CA PHE A 127 4.99 -19.85 5.02
C PHE A 127 3.80 -20.66 5.59
N ASP A 128 3.69 -20.72 6.91
CA ASP A 128 2.47 -21.18 7.56
C ASP A 128 1.63 -19.95 8.01
N HIS A 129 0.32 -20.06 7.87
CA HIS A 129 -0.67 -19.04 8.29
C HIS A 129 -0.56 -18.62 9.76
N SER A 130 0.08 -19.46 10.62
CA SER A 130 0.32 -19.17 12.03
C SER A 130 1.34 -18.06 12.28
N HIS A 131 2.24 -17.80 11.33
CA HIS A 131 3.33 -16.83 11.48
C HIS A 131 2.89 -15.37 11.22
N ILE A 132 1.68 -15.19 10.76
CA ILE A 132 1.06 -13.88 10.63
C ILE A 132 0.29 -13.59 11.92
N ALA A 133 0.98 -13.58 13.07
CA ALA A 133 0.37 -13.19 14.34
C ALA A 133 -0.17 -11.74 14.20
N GLY A 134 -1.47 -11.59 14.25
CA GLY A 134 -2.17 -10.35 13.88
C GLY A 134 -2.51 -10.24 12.40
N GLY A 135 -1.90 -11.05 11.53
CA GLY A 135 -2.08 -10.98 10.09
C GLY A 135 -3.15 -11.90 9.52
N LEU A 136 -3.56 -12.94 10.24
CA LEU A 136 -4.57 -13.87 9.74
C LEU A 136 -5.87 -13.14 9.36
N SER A 137 -6.29 -12.19 10.16
CA SER A 137 -7.48 -11.37 9.86
C SER A 137 -7.31 -10.50 8.62
N LYS A 138 -6.09 -10.00 8.35
CA LYS A 138 -5.76 -9.22 7.15
C LYS A 138 -5.85 -10.10 5.90
N ILE A 139 -5.32 -11.33 5.98
CA ILE A 139 -5.38 -12.33 4.89
C ILE A 139 -6.83 -12.74 4.63
N GLN A 140 -7.59 -13.05 5.68
CA GLN A 140 -9.00 -13.47 5.55
C GLN A 140 -9.91 -12.41 4.93
N THR A 141 -9.55 -11.14 5.07
CA THR A 141 -10.32 -10.02 4.49
C THR A 141 -9.86 -9.63 3.09
N ALA A 142 -8.70 -10.08 2.63
CA ALA A 142 -8.18 -9.78 1.31
C ALA A 142 -8.70 -10.78 0.27
N ASP A 143 -8.96 -10.31 -0.94
CA ASP A 143 -9.30 -11.18 -2.09
C ASP A 143 -8.03 -11.79 -2.70
N ASN A 144 -6.91 -11.08 -2.63
CA ASN A 144 -5.60 -11.54 -3.08
C ASN A 144 -4.52 -11.15 -2.07
N VAL A 145 -3.62 -12.07 -1.80
CA VAL A 145 -2.45 -11.86 -0.93
C VAL A 145 -1.19 -12.17 -1.71
N ILE A 146 -0.23 -11.25 -1.66
CA ILE A 146 1.06 -11.38 -2.34
C ILE A 146 2.16 -11.28 -1.29
N GLY A 147 2.94 -12.34 -1.12
CA GLY A 147 4.13 -12.35 -0.28
C GLY A 147 5.35 -11.83 -1.04
N ILE A 148 6.07 -10.87 -0.44
CA ILE A 148 7.35 -10.38 -0.95
C ILE A 148 8.42 -10.73 0.08
N PHE A 149 9.36 -11.58 -0.30
CA PHE A 149 10.45 -12.02 0.57
C PHE A 149 11.75 -12.16 -0.20
N THR A 150 12.85 -12.05 0.53
CA THR A 150 14.19 -12.32 0.01
C THR A 150 14.77 -13.51 0.76
N SER A 151 15.28 -14.50 0.04
CA SER A 151 16.01 -15.59 0.65
C SER A 151 17.45 -15.13 0.96
N VAL A 152 17.88 -15.31 2.20
CA VAL A 152 19.22 -14.90 2.68
C VAL A 152 20.36 -15.70 2.03
N SER A 153 20.06 -16.79 1.33
CA SER A 153 21.05 -17.66 0.69
C SER A 153 21.69 -17.09 -0.58
N TYR A 154 21.21 -15.97 -1.08
CA TYR A 154 21.76 -15.39 -2.32
C TYR A 154 22.33 -13.99 -2.05
N THR A 155 23.64 -13.93 -1.83
CA THR A 155 24.43 -12.69 -1.75
C THR A 155 24.58 -11.95 -3.09
N HIS A 156 23.92 -12.40 -4.15
CA HIS A 156 23.92 -11.75 -5.47
C HIS A 156 22.49 -11.52 -5.96
N LEU A 157 22.13 -10.25 -6.05
CA LEU A 157 21.14 -9.61 -6.93
C LEU A 157 20.10 -10.53 -7.61
N THR A 158 19.20 -11.10 -6.85
CA THR A 158 17.98 -11.70 -7.41
C THR A 158 16.80 -10.77 -7.13
N LEU A 159 15.97 -10.59 -8.15
CA LEU A 159 14.69 -9.89 -8.02
C LEU A 159 13.82 -10.57 -6.95
N PRO A 160 13.02 -9.84 -6.18
CA PRO A 160 12.12 -10.44 -5.21
C PRO A 160 11.18 -11.42 -5.90
N THR A 161 11.05 -12.61 -5.33
CA THR A 161 10.08 -13.59 -5.81
C THR A 161 8.69 -13.21 -5.35
N ILE A 162 7.75 -13.11 -6.28
CA ILE A 162 6.34 -12.84 -5.99
C ILE A 162 5.61 -14.19 -6.02
N LEU A 163 5.03 -14.58 -4.90
CA LEU A 163 4.12 -15.72 -4.81
C LEU A 163 2.70 -15.20 -4.67
N SER A 164 1.83 -15.55 -5.60
CA SER A 164 0.38 -15.40 -5.44
C SER A 164 -0.17 -16.66 -4.77
N VAL A 165 -0.95 -16.51 -3.73
CA VAL A 165 -1.66 -17.58 -3.02
C VAL A 165 -3.13 -17.54 -3.39
#